data_948a3c301095b64963bda55a56cc6954
#
_entry.id   948a3c301095b64963bda55a56cc6954
#
_cell.length_a   1.000
_cell.length_b   1.000
_cell.length_c   1.000
_cell.angle_alpha   90.00
_cell.angle_beta   90.00
_cell.angle_gamma   90.00
#
_symmetry.space_group_name_H-M   'P 1'
#
loop_
_entity.id
_entity.type
_entity.pdbx_description
1 polymer ?
#
loop_
_entity_poly.entity_id
_entity_poly.type
_entity_poly.pdbx_seq_one_letter_code
_entity_poly.pdbx_strand_id
1 'polypeptide(L)'
;MNYINFNIYFPSILVILSLYMTLKNLIFCFIILHNFFSAAQKKESRLNVIIDTDSANEIDDLFAITRAIQEPNFRLLGITAAQFHTSPYASNNTALESHEINKEFIGLIPNFKVPLILGSSLPLKNAKTPRISDASQFIIDQARILPKERKLYLIILGSCTNVASALLEAPEIKSKLVVLYVGFWHDTKKNTYDKKEFNTNNDIIATNFLLDSEGLDLRIMSATTSQDLVFNKSITFNNLGDNPLGNYLKQRWTEYERWWTKKDIEKKYWIMWDLAIIGALINPELTNIKQFKTPLDNLDRNILIYTAIDSKKMEDDFWKHYKTLINHIPHDPF
;
A
#
# COMPACT_ATOMS: atom_id res chain seq x y z
N MET A 1 23.19 -24.86 83.69
CA MET A 1 23.46 -23.71 82.77
C MET A 1 23.88 -24.29 81.46
N ASN A 2 22.94 -24.35 80.48
CA ASN A 2 23.21 -24.91 79.18
C ASN A 2 23.51 -23.72 78.21
N TYR A 3 24.75 -23.65 77.68
CA TYR A 3 25.12 -22.72 76.70
C TYR A 3 24.69 -23.25 75.31
N ILE A 4 23.77 -22.56 74.65
CA ILE A 4 23.39 -22.82 73.23
C ILE A 4 24.39 -22.09 72.38
N ASN A 5 25.28 -22.82 71.64
CA ASN A 5 26.19 -22.28 70.61
C ASN A 5 25.41 -22.12 69.38
N PHE A 6 25.17 -20.86 68.94
CA PHE A 6 24.70 -20.51 67.58
C PHE A 6 25.91 -20.41 66.60
N ASN A 7 26.13 -21.47 65.86
CA ASN A 7 27.08 -21.40 64.73
C ASN A 7 26.40 -20.67 63.57
N ILE A 8 26.68 -19.39 63.34
CA ILE A 8 26.29 -18.62 62.17
C ILE A 8 27.27 -18.97 61.06
N TYR A 9 26.82 -19.80 60.08
CA TYR A 9 27.57 -20.07 58.86
C TYR A 9 27.50 -18.86 57.94
N PHE A 10 28.59 -18.10 57.82
CA PHE A 10 28.74 -17.10 56.73
C PHE A 10 29.17 -17.83 55.45
N PRO A 11 28.42 -17.73 54.33
CA PRO A 11 28.88 -18.30 53.10
C PRO A 11 30.20 -17.62 52.65
N SER A 12 31.14 -18.40 52.15
CA SER A 12 32.44 -17.88 51.72
C SER A 12 32.22 -16.85 50.57
N ILE A 13 33.10 -15.82 50.52
CA ILE A 13 33.07 -14.76 49.49
C ILE A 13 33.02 -15.35 48.08
N LEU A 14 33.62 -16.50 47.87
CA LEU A 14 33.59 -17.25 46.59
C LEU A 14 32.20 -17.72 46.19
N VAL A 15 31.35 -18.15 47.16
CA VAL A 15 29.99 -18.57 46.88
C VAL A 15 29.11 -17.36 46.50
N ILE A 16 29.30 -16.23 47.18
CA ILE A 16 28.58 -14.99 46.88
C ILE A 16 28.96 -14.46 45.49
N LEU A 17 30.25 -14.49 45.13
CA LEU A 17 30.75 -14.11 43.79
C LEU A 17 30.20 -15.02 42.67
N SER A 18 30.15 -16.33 42.92
CA SER A 18 29.60 -17.31 41.97
C SER A 18 28.10 -17.09 41.73
N LEU A 19 27.32 -16.85 42.80
CA LEU A 19 25.90 -16.52 42.70
C LEU A 19 25.65 -15.19 41.98
N TYR A 20 26.49 -14.17 42.20
CA TYR A 20 26.39 -12.90 41.51
C TYR A 20 26.67 -13.04 40.01
N MET A 21 27.69 -13.80 39.59
CA MET A 21 28.04 -14.06 38.19
C MET A 21 26.94 -14.87 37.49
N THR A 22 26.36 -15.88 38.15
CA THR A 22 25.22 -16.64 37.59
C THR A 22 23.97 -15.79 37.43
N LEU A 23 23.63 -14.95 38.40
CA LEU A 23 22.49 -14.05 38.34
C LEU A 23 22.66 -13.01 37.21
N LYS A 24 23.88 -12.44 37.04
CA LYS A 24 24.20 -11.50 35.99
C LYS A 24 24.06 -12.13 34.59
N ASN A 25 24.52 -13.37 34.42
CA ASN A 25 24.38 -14.11 33.17
C ASN A 25 22.91 -14.45 32.83
N LEU A 26 22.11 -14.82 33.87
CA LEU A 26 20.67 -15.07 33.73
C LEU A 26 19.92 -13.79 33.27
N ILE A 27 20.22 -12.66 33.90
CA ILE A 27 19.62 -11.36 33.53
C ILE A 27 20.00 -11.00 32.08
N PHE A 28 21.27 -11.19 31.70
CA PHE A 28 21.73 -10.91 30.34
C PHE A 28 21.03 -11.79 29.29
N CYS A 29 20.92 -13.11 29.57
CA CYS A 29 20.15 -14.02 28.70
C CYS A 29 18.66 -13.63 28.60
N PHE A 30 18.05 -13.19 29.70
CA PHE A 30 16.65 -12.75 29.71
C PHE A 30 16.44 -11.48 28.87
N ILE A 31 17.36 -10.52 28.95
CA ILE A 31 17.33 -9.29 28.12
C ILE A 31 17.48 -9.63 26.64
N ILE A 32 18.40 -10.54 26.28
CA ILE A 32 18.57 -10.98 24.90
C ILE A 32 17.29 -11.67 24.39
N LEU A 33 16.75 -12.64 25.13
CA LEU A 33 15.52 -13.34 24.81
C LEU A 33 14.34 -12.38 24.65
N HIS A 34 14.20 -11.41 25.56
CA HIS A 34 13.14 -10.41 25.51
C HIS A 34 13.24 -9.53 24.26
N ASN A 35 14.46 -9.09 23.89
CA ASN A 35 14.68 -8.32 22.67
C ASN A 35 14.39 -9.15 21.41
N PHE A 36 14.77 -10.43 21.37
CA PHE A 36 14.43 -11.32 20.25
C PHE A 36 12.92 -11.54 20.16
N PHE A 37 12.23 -11.75 21.28
CA PHE A 37 10.79 -11.95 21.30
C PHE A 37 10.04 -10.68 20.87
N SER A 38 10.47 -9.51 21.33
CA SER A 38 9.91 -8.21 20.94
C SER A 38 10.15 -7.91 19.45
N ALA A 39 11.32 -8.21 18.91
CA ALA A 39 11.63 -8.05 17.49
C ALA A 39 10.82 -9.01 16.61
N ALA A 40 10.65 -10.27 17.04
CA ALA A 40 9.82 -11.26 16.36
C ALA A 40 8.35 -10.84 16.35
N GLN A 41 7.83 -10.38 17.49
CA GLN A 41 6.44 -9.91 17.62
C GLN A 41 6.18 -8.66 16.76
N LYS A 42 7.14 -7.72 16.67
CA LYS A 42 7.06 -6.56 15.79
C LYS A 42 7.07 -6.94 14.31
N LYS A 43 7.84 -7.98 13.92
CA LYS A 43 7.86 -8.51 12.56
C LYS A 43 6.53 -9.19 12.19
N GLU A 44 5.86 -9.81 13.14
CA GLU A 44 4.56 -10.48 12.96
C GLU A 44 3.38 -9.51 12.89
N SER A 45 3.54 -8.30 13.42
CA SER A 45 2.48 -7.26 13.42
C SER A 45 2.35 -6.49 12.11
N ARG A 46 3.32 -6.60 11.17
CA ARG A 46 3.27 -5.84 9.91
C ARG A 46 2.10 -6.26 9.04
N LEU A 47 1.50 -5.28 8.34
CA LEU A 47 0.45 -5.52 7.35
C LEU A 47 1.04 -6.21 6.12
N ASN A 48 0.41 -7.30 5.67
CA ASN A 48 0.78 -7.94 4.41
C ASN A 48 0.08 -7.17 3.28
N VAL A 49 0.86 -6.55 2.41
CA VAL A 49 0.35 -5.61 1.40
C VAL A 49 0.73 -6.09 0.01
N ILE A 50 -0.22 -6.01 -0.92
CA ILE A 50 0.01 -6.04 -2.37
C ILE A 50 -0.53 -4.73 -2.92
N ILE A 51 0.23 -4.07 -3.81
CA ILE A 51 -0.21 -2.88 -4.54
C ILE A 51 -0.53 -3.30 -5.96
N ASP A 52 -1.75 -3.02 -6.43
CA ASP A 52 -2.23 -3.26 -7.80
C ASP A 52 -2.33 -1.90 -8.50
N THR A 53 -1.48 -1.62 -9.49
CA THR A 53 -1.16 -0.28 -9.98
C THR A 53 -1.11 -0.21 -11.50
N ASP A 54 -1.65 0.84 -12.09
CA ASP A 54 -1.55 1.14 -13.53
C ASP A 54 -0.52 2.26 -13.83
N SER A 55 0.64 2.15 -13.22
CA SER A 55 1.74 3.12 -13.13
C SER A 55 2.24 3.71 -14.48
N ALA A 56 1.86 3.12 -15.61
CA ALA A 56 2.11 3.72 -16.93
C ALA A 56 1.08 4.78 -17.31
N ASN A 57 -0.07 4.82 -16.63
CA ASN A 57 -1.16 5.74 -16.93
C ASN A 57 -0.94 7.15 -16.35
N GLU A 58 -0.57 7.26 -15.07
CA GLU A 58 -0.26 8.54 -14.41
C GLU A 58 1.02 8.45 -13.56
N ILE A 59 1.40 9.57 -12.93
CA ILE A 59 2.63 9.62 -12.13
C ILE A 59 2.40 9.33 -10.65
N ASP A 60 1.22 9.56 -10.15
CA ASP A 60 0.88 9.49 -8.72
C ASP A 60 0.98 8.09 -8.14
N ASP A 61 0.77 7.04 -8.95
CA ASP A 61 1.14 5.66 -8.62
C ASP A 61 2.57 5.54 -8.11
N LEU A 62 3.53 6.19 -8.80
CA LEU A 62 4.94 6.11 -8.45
C LEU A 62 5.24 6.83 -7.13
N PHE A 63 4.53 7.91 -6.82
CA PHE A 63 4.60 8.57 -5.51
C PHE A 63 3.98 7.69 -4.42
N ALA A 64 2.86 7.04 -4.70
CA ALA A 64 2.21 6.09 -3.80
C ALA A 64 3.14 4.91 -3.46
N ILE A 65 3.74 4.27 -4.48
CA ILE A 65 4.71 3.18 -4.32
C ILE A 65 5.94 3.65 -3.53
N THR A 66 6.48 4.85 -3.84
CA THR A 66 7.62 5.44 -3.11
C THR A 66 7.34 5.50 -1.61
N ARG A 67 6.16 5.98 -1.21
CA ARG A 67 5.80 6.08 0.21
C ARG A 67 5.57 4.70 0.85
N ALA A 68 4.92 3.80 0.13
CA ALA A 68 4.64 2.45 0.62
C ALA A 68 5.90 1.64 0.92
N ILE A 69 6.93 1.75 0.08
CA ILE A 69 8.23 1.09 0.27
C ILE A 69 8.90 1.54 1.57
N GLN A 70 8.69 2.79 1.98
CA GLN A 70 9.29 3.36 3.19
C GLN A 70 8.51 3.05 4.47
N GLU A 71 7.38 2.37 4.37
CA GLU A 71 6.54 2.09 5.55
C GLU A 71 7.03 0.85 6.31
N PRO A 72 7.60 1.02 7.53
CA PRO A 72 8.16 -0.11 8.28
C PRO A 72 7.10 -1.10 8.77
N ASN A 73 5.83 -0.66 8.84
CA ASN A 73 4.71 -1.52 9.24
C ASN A 73 4.11 -2.30 8.07
N PHE A 74 4.61 -2.08 6.83
CA PHE A 74 4.23 -2.89 5.67
C PHE A 74 5.20 -4.04 5.46
N ARG A 75 4.64 -5.19 5.15
CA ARG A 75 5.31 -6.29 4.48
C ARG A 75 4.80 -6.28 3.05
N LEU A 76 5.48 -5.54 2.18
CA LEU A 76 5.13 -5.48 0.76
C LEU A 76 5.46 -6.83 0.11
N LEU A 77 4.43 -7.58 -0.24
CA LEU A 77 4.52 -8.94 -0.79
C LEU A 77 4.74 -8.93 -2.29
N GLY A 78 4.21 -7.92 -2.98
CA GLY A 78 4.34 -7.76 -4.43
C GLY A 78 3.69 -6.48 -4.92
N ILE A 79 4.03 -6.13 -6.17
CA ILE A 79 3.37 -5.08 -6.95
C ILE A 79 2.83 -5.75 -8.20
N THR A 80 1.51 -5.70 -8.39
CA THR A 80 0.82 -6.24 -9.56
C THR A 80 0.49 -5.12 -10.54
N ALA A 81 0.62 -5.39 -11.83
CA ALA A 81 0.34 -4.42 -12.87
C ALA A 81 -1.14 -4.48 -13.29
N ALA A 82 -1.84 -3.37 -13.16
CA ALA A 82 -3.21 -3.19 -13.60
C ALA A 82 -3.29 -2.59 -15.01
N GLN A 83 -4.43 -2.74 -15.66
CA GLN A 83 -4.73 -2.19 -16.98
C GLN A 83 -5.41 -0.81 -16.89
N PHE A 84 -5.26 -0.02 -17.96
CA PHE A 84 -5.90 1.29 -18.17
C PHE A 84 -6.42 1.44 -19.62
N HIS A 85 -7.11 0.42 -20.12
CA HIS A 85 -7.50 0.27 -21.52
C HIS A 85 -8.44 1.37 -22.04
N THR A 86 -9.12 2.13 -21.19
CA THR A 86 -10.01 3.23 -21.61
C THR A 86 -9.25 4.54 -21.85
N SER A 87 -7.95 4.61 -21.56
CA SER A 87 -7.12 5.76 -21.91
C SER A 87 -7.06 5.93 -23.43
N PRO A 88 -7.15 7.16 -23.96
CA PRO A 88 -6.99 7.41 -25.39
C PRO A 88 -5.58 7.07 -25.92
N TYR A 89 -4.62 6.89 -25.04
CA TYR A 89 -3.23 6.50 -25.37
C TYR A 89 -2.94 5.03 -25.06
N ALA A 90 -3.96 4.27 -24.63
CA ALA A 90 -3.81 2.87 -24.30
C ALA A 90 -3.42 2.04 -25.51
N SER A 91 -2.40 1.20 -25.37
CA SER A 91 -2.14 0.11 -26.29
C SER A 91 -3.03 -1.10 -25.97
N ASN A 92 -2.84 -2.20 -26.70
CA ASN A 92 -3.51 -3.47 -26.38
C ASN A 92 -2.90 -4.19 -25.16
N ASN A 93 -1.80 -3.68 -24.60
CA ASN A 93 -1.00 -4.33 -23.56
C ASN A 93 -0.73 -3.40 -22.36
N THR A 94 -1.74 -2.66 -21.91
CA THR A 94 -1.59 -1.64 -20.85
C THR A 94 -1.06 -2.18 -19.54
N ALA A 95 -1.43 -3.39 -19.13
CA ALA A 95 -0.82 -4.01 -17.94
C ALA A 95 0.66 -4.32 -18.13
N LEU A 96 1.10 -4.69 -19.35
CA LEU A 96 2.52 -4.87 -19.66
C LEU A 96 3.27 -3.54 -19.58
N GLU A 97 2.70 -2.45 -20.09
CA GLU A 97 3.29 -1.11 -19.94
C GLU A 97 3.49 -0.74 -18.47
N SER A 98 2.46 -0.94 -17.62
CA SER A 98 2.59 -0.71 -16.18
C SER A 98 3.64 -1.62 -15.55
N HIS A 99 3.73 -2.87 -15.98
CA HIS A 99 4.73 -3.81 -15.49
C HIS A 99 6.16 -3.37 -15.81
N GLU A 100 6.42 -2.88 -17.03
CA GLU A 100 7.74 -2.37 -17.44
C GLU A 100 8.10 -1.08 -16.66
N ILE A 101 7.15 -0.14 -16.48
CA ILE A 101 7.35 1.04 -15.63
C ILE A 101 7.69 0.62 -14.20
N ASN A 102 7.01 -0.36 -13.65
CA ASN A 102 7.31 -0.87 -12.30
C ASN A 102 8.73 -1.45 -12.22
N LYS A 103 9.20 -2.16 -13.25
CA LYS A 103 10.59 -2.69 -13.30
C LYS A 103 11.62 -1.57 -13.33
N GLU A 104 11.43 -0.60 -14.22
CA GLU A 104 12.31 0.56 -14.33
C GLU A 104 12.39 1.29 -12.99
N PHE A 105 11.22 1.61 -12.42
CA PHE A 105 11.12 2.38 -11.20
C PHE A 105 11.74 1.67 -9.98
N ILE A 106 11.41 0.39 -9.77
CA ILE A 106 11.98 -0.40 -8.65
C ILE A 106 13.47 -0.62 -8.85
N GLY A 107 13.94 -0.73 -10.10
CA GLY A 107 15.36 -0.83 -10.43
C GLY A 107 16.20 0.37 -10.00
N LEU A 108 15.59 1.55 -9.82
CA LEU A 108 16.27 2.76 -9.32
C LEU A 108 16.48 2.76 -7.80
N ILE A 109 15.90 1.82 -7.06
CA ILE A 109 15.95 1.79 -5.59
C ILE A 109 16.96 0.71 -5.15
N PRO A 110 18.18 1.11 -4.72
CA PRO A 110 19.22 0.16 -4.35
C PRO A 110 18.79 -0.76 -3.20
N ASN A 111 19.18 -2.04 -3.31
CA ASN A 111 18.92 -3.05 -2.29
C ASN A 111 17.43 -3.30 -1.97
N PHE A 112 16.50 -2.70 -2.72
CA PHE A 112 15.08 -2.99 -2.62
C PHE A 112 14.68 -4.03 -3.67
N LYS A 113 14.01 -5.08 -3.21
CA LYS A 113 13.49 -6.14 -4.09
C LYS A 113 12.08 -6.50 -3.65
N VAL A 114 11.17 -6.51 -4.59
CA VAL A 114 9.79 -6.93 -4.42
C VAL A 114 9.37 -7.70 -5.67
N PRO A 115 8.57 -8.77 -5.57
CA PRO A 115 7.98 -9.41 -6.73
C PRO A 115 7.16 -8.42 -7.56
N LEU A 116 7.41 -8.37 -8.87
CA LEU A 116 6.66 -7.59 -9.84
C LEU A 116 5.89 -8.55 -10.73
N ILE A 117 4.58 -8.44 -10.76
CA ILE A 117 3.70 -9.45 -11.35
C ILE A 117 2.81 -8.84 -12.43
N LEU A 118 2.80 -9.46 -13.60
CA LEU A 118 1.99 -9.02 -14.74
C LEU A 118 0.51 -9.36 -14.52
N GLY A 119 -0.36 -8.37 -14.71
CA GLY A 119 -1.81 -8.54 -14.67
C GLY A 119 -2.46 -8.69 -16.05
N SER A 120 -3.79 -8.67 -16.06
CA SER A 120 -4.56 -8.69 -17.30
C SER A 120 -4.62 -7.29 -17.93
N SER A 121 -4.34 -7.18 -19.23
CA SER A 121 -4.54 -5.94 -20.01
C SER A 121 -6.00 -5.73 -20.46
N LEU A 122 -6.89 -6.68 -20.18
CA LEU A 122 -8.29 -6.62 -20.58
C LEU A 122 -9.23 -6.64 -19.39
N PRO A 123 -10.31 -5.87 -19.40
CA PRO A 123 -11.34 -5.88 -18.36
C PRO A 123 -12.12 -7.19 -18.34
N LEU A 124 -12.91 -7.43 -17.31
CA LEU A 124 -13.85 -8.57 -17.26
C LEU A 124 -14.84 -8.50 -18.43
N LYS A 125 -15.14 -9.67 -19.01
CA LYS A 125 -16.20 -9.79 -20.02
C LYS A 125 -17.60 -9.79 -19.39
N ASN A 126 -17.70 -10.33 -18.19
CA ASN A 126 -18.93 -10.48 -17.41
C ASN A 126 -18.57 -10.76 -15.95
N ALA A 127 -19.55 -10.64 -15.06
CA ALA A 127 -19.38 -10.81 -13.61
C ALA A 127 -19.18 -12.29 -13.14
N LYS A 128 -19.00 -13.24 -14.04
CA LYS A 128 -18.88 -14.69 -13.70
C LYS A 128 -17.59 -15.32 -14.20
N THR A 129 -16.88 -14.65 -15.11
CA THR A 129 -15.69 -15.23 -15.76
C THR A 129 -14.48 -14.37 -15.42
N PRO A 130 -13.49 -14.90 -14.67
CA PRO A 130 -12.28 -14.16 -14.33
C PRO A 130 -11.41 -13.90 -15.57
N ARG A 131 -10.60 -12.87 -15.49
CA ARG A 131 -9.42 -12.66 -16.33
C ARG A 131 -8.21 -13.24 -15.62
N ILE A 132 -7.98 -14.54 -15.82
CA ILE A 132 -6.85 -15.24 -15.22
C ILE A 132 -5.56 -14.58 -15.69
N SER A 133 -4.70 -14.22 -14.75
CA SER A 133 -3.39 -13.61 -14.97
C SER A 133 -2.44 -14.05 -13.85
N ASP A 134 -1.14 -13.83 -14.04
CA ASP A 134 -0.16 -14.07 -12.98
C ASP A 134 -0.49 -13.25 -11.72
N ALA A 135 -1.02 -12.03 -11.90
CA ALA A 135 -1.44 -11.18 -10.78
C ALA A 135 -2.63 -11.75 -10.01
N SER A 136 -3.69 -12.21 -10.69
CA SER A 136 -4.84 -12.83 -10.00
C SER A 136 -4.42 -14.09 -9.25
N GLN A 137 -3.58 -14.93 -9.87
CA GLN A 137 -3.05 -16.14 -9.22
C GLN A 137 -2.15 -15.80 -8.03
N PHE A 138 -1.27 -14.82 -8.17
CA PHE A 138 -0.40 -14.35 -7.07
C PHE A 138 -1.21 -13.88 -5.86
N ILE A 139 -2.29 -13.10 -6.08
CA ILE A 139 -3.19 -12.65 -5.01
C ILE A 139 -3.80 -13.86 -4.28
N ILE A 140 -4.28 -14.87 -5.03
CA ILE A 140 -4.87 -16.09 -4.47
C ILE A 140 -3.84 -16.83 -3.61
N ASP A 141 -2.63 -17.04 -4.14
CA ASP A 141 -1.59 -17.79 -3.45
C ASP A 141 -1.14 -17.06 -2.16
N GLN A 142 -0.94 -15.75 -2.23
CA GLN A 142 -0.59 -14.96 -1.04
C GLN A 142 -1.71 -15.01 0.01
N ALA A 143 -2.97 -14.94 -0.37
CA ALA A 143 -4.08 -15.05 0.57
C ALA A 143 -4.17 -16.45 1.21
N ARG A 144 -3.93 -17.51 0.44
CA ARG A 144 -4.00 -18.92 0.91
C ARG A 144 -2.92 -19.25 1.92
N ILE A 145 -1.68 -18.77 1.70
CA ILE A 145 -0.54 -19.07 2.61
C ILE A 145 -0.59 -18.30 3.92
N LEU A 146 -1.38 -17.22 4.02
CA LEU A 146 -1.52 -16.48 5.27
C LEU A 146 -2.29 -17.30 6.31
N PRO A 147 -1.85 -17.26 7.60
CA PRO A 147 -2.63 -17.77 8.71
C PRO A 147 -4.06 -17.18 8.74
N LYS A 148 -5.01 -17.91 9.31
CA LYS A 148 -6.43 -17.53 9.32
C LYS A 148 -6.69 -16.15 9.95
N GLU A 149 -5.89 -15.79 10.95
CA GLU A 149 -6.00 -14.55 11.73
C GLU A 149 -5.34 -13.36 11.04
N ARG A 150 -4.60 -13.62 9.94
CA ARG A 150 -3.87 -12.58 9.21
C ARG A 150 -4.66 -12.14 7.99
N LYS A 151 -4.62 -10.84 7.72
CA LYS A 151 -5.25 -10.24 6.54
C LYS A 151 -4.23 -9.91 5.47
N LEU A 152 -4.67 -9.99 4.23
CA LEU A 152 -3.99 -9.45 3.06
C LEU A 152 -4.65 -8.12 2.68
N TYR A 153 -3.89 -7.06 2.69
CA TYR A 153 -4.30 -5.73 2.27
C TYR A 153 -3.99 -5.57 0.78
N LEU A 154 -5.02 -5.43 -0.02
CA LEU A 154 -4.92 -5.17 -1.45
C LEU A 154 -5.19 -3.69 -1.68
N ILE A 155 -4.17 -2.94 -2.09
CA ILE A 155 -4.28 -1.52 -2.40
C ILE A 155 -4.35 -1.39 -3.92
N ILE A 156 -5.52 -1.02 -4.42
CA ILE A 156 -5.83 -0.91 -5.84
C ILE A 156 -5.75 0.56 -6.22
N LEU A 157 -4.76 0.90 -7.02
CA LEU A 157 -4.49 2.25 -7.53
C LEU A 157 -5.04 2.44 -8.94
N GLY A 158 -5.17 1.33 -9.71
CA GLY A 158 -5.75 1.31 -11.05
C GLY A 158 -7.12 0.61 -11.11
N SER A 159 -7.42 -0.04 -12.24
CA SER A 159 -8.63 -0.84 -12.37
C SER A 159 -8.59 -2.09 -11.47
N CYS A 160 -9.72 -2.50 -10.92
CA CYS A 160 -9.78 -3.62 -9.98
C CYS A 160 -9.90 -5.01 -10.65
N THR A 161 -9.56 -5.13 -11.94
CA THR A 161 -9.69 -6.37 -12.74
C THR A 161 -8.99 -7.56 -12.10
N ASN A 162 -7.72 -7.39 -11.65
CA ASN A 162 -6.93 -8.47 -11.07
C ASN A 162 -7.54 -8.99 -9.77
N VAL A 163 -7.98 -8.10 -8.89
CA VAL A 163 -8.57 -8.43 -7.59
C VAL A 163 -9.95 -9.08 -7.76
N ALA A 164 -10.79 -8.55 -8.65
CA ALA A 164 -12.09 -9.15 -8.96
C ALA A 164 -11.91 -10.55 -9.57
N SER A 165 -10.93 -10.73 -10.45
CA SER A 165 -10.60 -12.04 -11.04
C SER A 165 -10.14 -13.04 -9.98
N ALA A 166 -9.29 -12.64 -9.04
CA ALA A 166 -8.86 -13.48 -7.94
C ALA A 166 -10.04 -13.94 -7.07
N LEU A 167 -10.98 -13.05 -6.77
CA LEU A 167 -12.19 -13.37 -5.99
C LEU A 167 -13.20 -14.22 -6.75
N LEU A 168 -13.29 -14.07 -8.07
CA LEU A 168 -14.13 -14.91 -8.92
C LEU A 168 -13.59 -16.35 -8.99
N GLU A 169 -12.28 -16.52 -9.06
CA GLU A 169 -11.61 -17.82 -9.15
C GLU A 169 -11.54 -18.52 -7.79
N ALA A 170 -11.31 -17.77 -6.71
CA ALA A 170 -11.11 -18.30 -5.36
C ALA A 170 -11.95 -17.52 -4.32
N PRO A 171 -13.29 -17.66 -4.32
CA PRO A 171 -14.17 -16.87 -3.44
C PRO A 171 -13.90 -17.11 -1.94
N GLU A 172 -13.27 -18.23 -1.59
CA GLU A 172 -12.90 -18.55 -0.21
C GLU A 172 -11.86 -17.60 0.39
N ILE A 173 -11.04 -16.92 -0.43
CA ILE A 173 -10.02 -15.98 0.09
C ILE A 173 -10.66 -14.68 0.59
N LYS A 174 -11.89 -14.38 0.21
CA LYS A 174 -12.60 -13.13 0.52
C LYS A 174 -12.49 -12.73 2.00
N SER A 175 -12.67 -13.68 2.90
CA SER A 175 -12.62 -13.44 4.35
C SER A 175 -11.24 -13.03 4.86
N LYS A 176 -10.19 -13.24 4.08
CA LYS A 176 -8.81 -12.84 4.40
C LYS A 176 -8.42 -11.48 3.83
N LEU A 177 -9.22 -10.91 2.94
CA LEU A 177 -8.88 -9.68 2.25
C LEU A 177 -9.39 -8.44 2.99
N VAL A 178 -8.61 -7.38 2.91
CA VAL A 178 -9.01 -5.97 3.10
C VAL A 178 -8.67 -5.27 1.79
N VAL A 179 -9.68 -4.83 1.07
CA VAL A 179 -9.52 -4.18 -0.23
C VAL A 179 -9.64 -2.67 -0.05
N LEU A 180 -8.56 -1.95 -0.37
CA LEU A 180 -8.51 -0.50 -0.45
C LEU A 180 -8.50 -0.11 -1.92
N TYR A 181 -9.44 0.71 -2.36
CA TYR A 181 -9.63 1.02 -3.78
C TYR A 181 -9.73 2.53 -4.01
N VAL A 182 -8.93 3.06 -4.94
CA VAL A 182 -9.07 4.42 -5.46
C VAL A 182 -10.05 4.38 -6.62
N GLY A 183 -11.23 4.97 -6.44
CA GLY A 183 -12.27 4.90 -7.47
C GLY A 183 -13.46 5.79 -7.18
N PHE A 184 -14.29 5.95 -8.16
CA PHE A 184 -15.47 6.77 -8.36
C PHE A 184 -15.49 8.14 -7.67
N TRP A 185 -16.31 9.06 -8.22
CA TRP A 185 -16.68 10.30 -7.54
C TRP A 185 -17.86 10.02 -6.60
N HIS A 186 -17.79 10.56 -5.38
CA HIS A 186 -18.80 10.34 -4.37
C HIS A 186 -19.29 11.65 -3.75
N ASP A 187 -20.58 11.93 -3.88
CA ASP A 187 -21.24 13.00 -3.12
C ASP A 187 -21.69 12.44 -1.76
N THR A 188 -20.94 12.77 -0.72
CA THR A 188 -21.21 12.28 0.64
C THR A 188 -22.51 12.77 1.25
N LYS A 189 -23.07 13.89 0.77
CA LYS A 189 -24.32 14.46 1.28
C LYS A 189 -25.55 13.74 0.71
N LYS A 190 -25.49 13.38 -0.59
CA LYS A 190 -26.57 12.71 -1.31
C LYS A 190 -26.38 11.20 -1.35
N ASN A 191 -25.22 10.70 -0.97
CA ASN A 191 -24.78 9.33 -1.18
C ASN A 191 -24.98 8.88 -2.64
N THR A 192 -24.53 9.70 -3.58
CA THR A 192 -24.55 9.38 -5.00
C THR A 192 -23.13 9.14 -5.53
N TYR A 193 -23.03 8.21 -6.48
CA TYR A 193 -21.81 7.72 -7.05
C TYR A 193 -21.73 8.00 -8.54
N ASP A 194 -20.62 8.55 -9.01
CA ASP A 194 -20.35 8.61 -10.44
C ASP A 194 -19.24 7.60 -10.78
N LYS A 195 -19.64 6.54 -11.47
CA LYS A 195 -18.78 5.43 -11.92
C LYS A 195 -18.04 5.75 -13.22
N LYS A 196 -18.11 6.98 -13.72
CA LYS A 196 -17.30 7.46 -14.86
C LYS A 196 -15.90 7.89 -14.46
N GLU A 197 -15.60 7.84 -13.15
CA GLU A 197 -14.22 7.99 -12.68
C GLU A 197 -13.33 6.95 -13.39
N PHE A 198 -12.06 7.30 -13.64
CA PHE A 198 -11.20 6.59 -14.58
C PHE A 198 -10.95 5.12 -14.19
N ASN A 199 -10.49 4.85 -12.96
CA ASN A 199 -10.22 3.49 -12.50
C ASN A 199 -11.47 2.62 -12.51
N THR A 200 -12.60 3.19 -12.08
CA THR A 200 -13.92 2.55 -12.08
C THR A 200 -14.38 2.23 -13.50
N ASN A 201 -14.24 3.18 -14.42
CA ASN A 201 -14.68 3.02 -15.81
C ASN A 201 -13.78 2.05 -16.60
N ASN A 202 -12.53 1.88 -16.22
CA ASN A 202 -11.63 0.90 -16.84
C ASN A 202 -12.11 -0.55 -16.66
N ASP A 203 -12.85 -0.86 -15.59
CA ASP A 203 -13.55 -2.14 -15.46
C ASP A 203 -14.78 -1.99 -14.57
N ILE A 204 -15.86 -1.48 -15.15
CA ILE A 204 -17.14 -1.29 -14.45
C ILE A 204 -17.72 -2.62 -13.94
N ILE A 205 -17.44 -3.73 -14.65
CA ILE A 205 -17.93 -5.08 -14.26
C ILE A 205 -17.17 -5.54 -13.01
N ALA A 206 -15.86 -5.39 -12.97
CA ALA A 206 -15.06 -5.72 -11.80
C ALA A 206 -15.43 -4.83 -10.60
N THR A 207 -15.61 -3.53 -10.82
CA THR A 207 -16.04 -2.61 -9.76
C THR A 207 -17.39 -3.01 -9.18
N ASN A 208 -18.39 -3.28 -10.02
CA ASN A 208 -19.71 -3.74 -9.56
C ASN A 208 -19.59 -5.10 -8.83
N PHE A 209 -18.76 -6.01 -9.30
CA PHE A 209 -18.49 -7.27 -8.61
C PHE A 209 -17.94 -7.07 -7.20
N LEU A 210 -16.98 -6.14 -6.99
CA LEU A 210 -16.48 -5.82 -5.65
C LEU A 210 -17.55 -5.17 -4.78
N LEU A 211 -18.35 -4.25 -5.34
CA LEU A 211 -19.45 -3.61 -4.63
C LEU A 211 -20.54 -4.63 -4.20
N ASP A 212 -20.80 -5.64 -5.03
CA ASP A 212 -21.78 -6.71 -4.77
C ASP A 212 -21.21 -7.86 -3.91
N SER A 213 -19.91 -7.85 -3.62
CA SER A 213 -19.25 -8.91 -2.84
C SER A 213 -19.59 -8.79 -1.35
N GLU A 214 -20.70 -9.40 -0.91
CA GLU A 214 -21.11 -9.43 0.49
C GLU A 214 -20.01 -9.99 1.40
N GLY A 215 -19.81 -9.33 2.55
CA GLY A 215 -18.78 -9.70 3.53
C GLY A 215 -17.34 -9.32 3.15
N LEU A 216 -17.10 -8.70 2.00
CA LEU A 216 -15.79 -8.14 1.67
C LEU A 216 -15.55 -6.85 2.46
N ASP A 217 -14.42 -6.75 3.18
CA ASP A 217 -13.95 -5.48 3.76
C ASP A 217 -13.45 -4.59 2.62
N LEU A 218 -14.33 -3.71 2.14
CA LEU A 218 -14.06 -2.79 1.04
C LEU A 218 -14.03 -1.36 1.55
N ARG A 219 -12.89 -0.70 1.35
CA ARG A 219 -12.61 0.68 1.76
C ARG A 219 -12.25 1.50 0.54
N ILE A 220 -12.97 2.58 0.33
CA ILE A 220 -12.84 3.39 -0.88
C ILE A 220 -12.22 4.74 -0.56
N MET A 221 -11.14 5.09 -1.25
CA MET A 221 -10.70 6.47 -1.40
C MET A 221 -11.35 7.01 -2.68
N SER A 222 -12.40 7.81 -2.53
CA SER A 222 -13.06 8.38 -3.71
C SER A 222 -12.20 9.48 -4.33
N ALA A 223 -12.29 9.66 -5.65
CA ALA A 223 -11.67 10.79 -6.34
C ALA A 223 -12.10 12.14 -5.75
N THR A 224 -13.33 12.24 -5.23
CA THR A 224 -13.82 13.43 -4.51
C THR A 224 -12.95 13.77 -3.29
N THR A 225 -12.45 12.77 -2.58
CA THR A 225 -11.63 12.99 -1.38
C THR A 225 -10.15 13.12 -1.72
N SER A 226 -9.63 12.25 -2.58
CA SER A 226 -8.21 12.24 -2.93
C SER A 226 -7.76 13.47 -3.75
N GLN A 227 -8.67 14.15 -4.48
CA GLN A 227 -8.35 15.36 -5.23
C GLN A 227 -7.80 16.51 -4.38
N ASP A 228 -7.98 16.45 -3.05
CA ASP A 228 -7.46 17.49 -2.14
C ASP A 228 -5.94 17.36 -1.92
N LEU A 229 -5.32 16.24 -2.31
CA LEU A 229 -3.87 16.06 -2.22
C LEU A 229 -3.19 16.49 -3.53
N VAL A 230 -2.76 17.75 -3.57
CA VAL A 230 -2.21 18.38 -4.77
C VAL A 230 -0.76 18.78 -4.56
N PHE A 231 0.12 18.31 -5.44
CA PHE A 231 1.54 18.69 -5.44
C PHE A 231 1.81 19.80 -6.47
N ASN A 232 2.61 20.80 -6.07
CA ASN A 232 3.07 21.86 -6.96
C ASN A 232 4.36 21.44 -7.66
N LYS A 233 4.45 21.56 -8.99
CA LYS A 233 5.60 21.14 -9.81
C LYS A 233 6.93 21.71 -9.31
N SER A 234 6.99 23.03 -9.12
CA SER A 234 8.24 23.70 -8.73
C SER A 234 8.74 23.22 -7.36
N ILE A 235 7.82 23.12 -6.38
CA ILE A 235 8.14 22.63 -5.04
C ILE A 235 8.54 21.15 -5.10
N THR A 236 7.78 20.35 -5.85
CA THR A 236 8.03 18.92 -6.03
C THR A 236 9.38 18.66 -6.67
N PHE A 237 9.70 19.35 -7.76
CA PHE A 237 10.97 19.18 -8.47
C PHE A 237 12.18 19.57 -7.60
N ASN A 238 12.03 20.63 -6.81
CA ASN A 238 13.06 21.02 -5.85
C ASN A 238 13.27 19.97 -4.75
N ASN A 239 12.17 19.41 -4.20
CA ASN A 239 12.23 18.40 -3.15
C ASN A 239 12.74 17.04 -3.65
N LEU A 240 12.45 16.68 -4.92
CA LEU A 240 12.96 15.45 -5.55
C LEU A 240 14.50 15.48 -5.67
N GLY A 241 15.09 16.65 -5.78
CA GLY A 241 16.54 16.82 -5.86
C GLY A 241 17.14 16.26 -7.15
N ASP A 242 18.47 16.14 -7.19
CA ASP A 242 19.22 15.57 -8.30
C ASP A 242 19.78 14.20 -7.92
N ASN A 243 19.01 13.17 -8.20
CA ASN A 243 19.32 11.77 -7.96
C ASN A 243 18.52 10.90 -8.96
N PRO A 244 18.94 9.63 -9.22
CA PRO A 244 18.29 8.80 -10.23
C PRO A 244 16.77 8.67 -10.08
N LEU A 245 16.27 8.44 -8.86
CA LEU A 245 14.83 8.32 -8.59
C LEU A 245 14.10 9.65 -8.79
N GLY A 246 14.65 10.75 -8.27
CA GLY A 246 14.08 12.08 -8.42
C GLY A 246 14.04 12.52 -9.89
N ASN A 247 15.11 12.24 -10.65
CA ASN A 247 15.18 12.56 -12.07
C ASN A 247 14.16 11.77 -12.89
N TYR A 248 13.97 10.47 -12.58
CA TYR A 248 12.94 9.65 -13.19
C TYR A 248 11.53 10.20 -12.93
N LEU A 249 11.20 10.55 -11.69
CA LEU A 249 9.92 11.14 -11.33
C LEU A 249 9.66 12.48 -12.03
N LYS A 250 10.70 13.34 -12.16
CA LYS A 250 10.59 14.60 -12.90
C LYS A 250 10.37 14.36 -14.41
N GLN A 251 11.07 13.38 -14.98
CA GLN A 251 10.89 12.98 -16.36
C GLN A 251 9.47 12.50 -16.60
N ARG A 252 8.96 11.56 -15.82
CA ARG A 252 7.58 11.04 -15.92
C ARG A 252 6.54 12.17 -15.79
N TRP A 253 6.72 13.08 -14.81
CA TRP A 253 5.84 14.25 -14.67
C TRP A 253 5.82 15.13 -15.93
N THR A 254 6.96 15.28 -16.57
CA THR A 254 7.09 16.15 -17.75
C THR A 254 6.51 15.49 -19.00
N GLU A 255 6.78 14.21 -19.23
CA GLU A 255 6.43 13.48 -20.45
C GLU A 255 4.98 13.02 -20.46
N TYR A 256 4.39 12.68 -19.30
CA TYR A 256 3.04 12.15 -19.27
C TYR A 256 1.99 13.13 -19.83
N GLU A 257 1.13 12.65 -20.74
CA GLU A 257 0.08 13.44 -21.40
C GLU A 257 -1.23 13.38 -20.61
N ARG A 258 -1.62 14.48 -19.93
CA ARG A 258 -2.88 14.60 -19.20
C ARG A 258 -4.06 14.88 -20.12
N TRP A 259 -4.51 13.88 -20.83
CA TRP A 259 -5.61 13.96 -21.78
C TRP A 259 -6.95 14.40 -21.15
N TRP A 260 -7.16 14.12 -19.89
CA TRP A 260 -8.38 14.42 -19.14
C TRP A 260 -8.51 15.90 -18.76
N THR A 261 -7.50 16.71 -18.89
CA THR A 261 -7.55 18.14 -18.62
C THR A 261 -6.72 18.96 -19.60
N LYS A 262 -7.28 20.10 -20.01
CA LYS A 262 -6.59 21.12 -20.82
C LYS A 262 -6.31 22.40 -20.02
N LYS A 263 -6.64 22.43 -18.74
CA LYS A 263 -6.61 23.65 -17.92
C LYS A 263 -5.21 24.03 -17.45
N ASP A 264 -4.29 23.08 -17.33
CA ASP A 264 -2.93 23.29 -16.82
C ASP A 264 -1.92 22.62 -17.76
N ILE A 265 -1.72 23.23 -18.94
CA ILE A 265 -0.84 22.70 -20.00
C ILE A 265 0.60 22.54 -19.52
N GLU A 266 1.08 23.44 -18.65
CA GLU A 266 2.44 23.39 -18.11
C GLU A 266 2.60 22.36 -16.97
N LYS A 267 1.53 21.67 -16.61
CA LYS A 267 1.50 20.67 -15.55
C LYS A 267 2.04 21.23 -14.23
N LYS A 268 1.60 22.46 -13.88
CA LYS A 268 2.04 23.16 -12.64
C LYS A 268 1.63 22.49 -11.38
N TYR A 269 0.54 21.69 -11.45
CA TYR A 269 -0.01 20.94 -10.32
C TYR A 269 -0.33 19.53 -10.76
N TRP A 270 -0.17 18.57 -9.83
CA TRP A 270 -0.63 17.20 -10.01
C TRP A 270 -1.38 16.74 -8.77
N ILE A 271 -2.52 16.12 -8.98
CA ILE A 271 -3.28 15.50 -7.90
C ILE A 271 -2.69 14.13 -7.64
N MET A 272 -2.33 13.85 -6.40
CA MET A 272 -1.74 12.59 -5.97
C MET A 272 -2.84 11.64 -5.46
N TRP A 273 -3.73 11.22 -6.40
CA TRP A 273 -4.90 10.39 -6.09
C TRP A 273 -4.54 9.17 -5.27
N ASP A 274 -3.52 8.46 -5.71
CA ASP A 274 -3.09 7.18 -5.19
C ASP A 274 -2.27 7.30 -3.90
N LEU A 275 -1.50 8.35 -3.78
CA LEU A 275 -0.77 8.63 -2.53
C LEU A 275 -1.72 8.83 -1.36
N ALA A 276 -2.93 9.35 -1.60
CA ALA A 276 -3.92 9.60 -0.56
C ALA A 276 -4.36 8.31 0.15
N ILE A 277 -4.59 7.20 -0.57
CA ILE A 277 -5.00 5.93 0.05
C ILE A 277 -3.85 5.26 0.80
N ILE A 278 -2.61 5.40 0.33
CA ILE A 278 -1.42 4.96 1.04
C ILE A 278 -1.29 5.73 2.35
N GLY A 279 -1.37 7.08 2.30
CA GLY A 279 -1.35 7.94 3.47
C GLY A 279 -2.44 7.61 4.48
N ALA A 280 -3.65 7.30 4.00
CA ALA A 280 -4.80 6.91 4.84
C ALA A 280 -4.59 5.58 5.57
N LEU A 281 -3.95 4.60 4.93
CA LEU A 281 -3.66 3.32 5.57
C LEU A 281 -2.52 3.42 6.59
N ILE A 282 -1.52 4.26 6.32
CA ILE A 282 -0.35 4.45 7.17
C ILE A 282 -0.68 5.28 8.40
N ASN A 283 -1.40 6.39 8.19
CA ASN A 283 -1.74 7.39 9.22
C ASN A 283 -3.27 7.60 9.26
N PRO A 284 -4.04 6.66 9.83
CA PRO A 284 -5.50 6.76 9.86
C PRO A 284 -6.05 8.04 10.52
N GLU A 285 -5.28 8.63 11.45
CA GLU A 285 -5.62 9.87 12.12
C GLU A 285 -5.62 11.10 11.19
N LEU A 286 -5.02 11.00 10.01
CA LEU A 286 -5.05 12.06 8.99
C LEU A 286 -6.31 11.99 8.11
N THR A 287 -7.24 11.11 8.42
CA THR A 287 -8.41 10.86 7.58
C THR A 287 -9.70 10.74 8.38
N ASN A 288 -10.81 10.96 7.70
CA ASN A 288 -12.12 10.57 8.18
C ASN A 288 -12.67 9.46 7.27
N ILE A 289 -13.06 8.34 7.86
CA ILE A 289 -13.71 7.24 7.15
C ILE A 289 -15.11 7.04 7.71
N LYS A 290 -16.10 6.85 6.84
CA LYS A 290 -17.50 6.64 7.22
C LYS A 290 -18.08 5.48 6.45
N GLN A 291 -19.14 4.92 7.02
CA GLN A 291 -19.92 3.87 6.40
C GLN A 291 -21.03 4.47 5.52
N PHE A 292 -21.15 3.95 4.30
CA PHE A 292 -22.18 4.34 3.34
C PHE A 292 -22.81 3.09 2.72
N LYS A 293 -24.05 3.23 2.24
CA LYS A 293 -24.67 2.23 1.39
C LYS A 293 -24.01 2.24 0.02
N THR A 294 -23.86 1.09 -0.58
CA THR A 294 -23.45 0.93 -1.98
C THR A 294 -24.37 1.69 -2.94
N PRO A 295 -23.93 1.95 -4.19
CA PRO A 295 -24.80 2.51 -5.22
C PRO A 295 -26.09 1.72 -5.39
N LEU A 296 -27.19 2.40 -5.78
CA LEU A 296 -28.53 1.81 -5.89
C LEU A 296 -28.63 0.65 -6.91
N ASP A 297 -27.73 0.60 -7.88
CA ASP A 297 -27.62 -0.46 -8.88
C ASP A 297 -26.79 -1.66 -8.42
N ASN A 298 -26.32 -1.65 -7.16
CA ASN A 298 -25.56 -2.72 -6.52
C ASN A 298 -26.34 -3.35 -5.36
N LEU A 299 -25.83 -4.49 -4.88
CA LEU A 299 -26.36 -5.13 -3.67
C LEU A 299 -26.37 -4.16 -2.50
N ASP A 300 -27.52 -3.99 -1.83
CA ASP A 300 -27.65 -3.10 -0.67
C ASP A 300 -26.82 -3.59 0.52
N ARG A 301 -25.59 -3.11 0.61
CA ARG A 301 -24.70 -3.36 1.73
C ARG A 301 -23.96 -2.09 2.15
N ASN A 302 -23.25 -2.17 3.25
CA ASN A 302 -22.40 -1.08 3.72
C ASN A 302 -20.96 -1.28 3.26
N ILE A 303 -20.33 -0.18 2.83
CA ILE A 303 -18.90 -0.07 2.53
C ILE A 303 -18.31 1.10 3.29
N LEU A 304 -17.00 1.13 3.43
CA LEU A 304 -16.28 2.22 4.08
C LEU A 304 -15.73 3.18 3.03
N ILE A 305 -15.99 4.49 3.20
CA ILE A 305 -15.48 5.51 2.28
C ILE A 305 -14.75 6.59 3.07
N TYR A 306 -13.54 6.93 2.64
CA TYR A 306 -12.81 8.08 3.15
C TYR A 306 -13.50 9.37 2.69
N THR A 307 -13.80 10.27 3.62
CA THR A 307 -14.59 11.48 3.38
C THR A 307 -13.80 12.77 3.56
N ALA A 308 -12.62 12.69 4.13
CA ALA A 308 -11.68 13.80 4.27
C ALA A 308 -10.26 13.27 4.49
N ILE A 309 -9.27 14.07 4.10
CA ILE A 309 -7.85 13.86 4.33
C ILE A 309 -7.22 15.16 4.84
N ASP A 310 -6.16 15.04 5.65
CA ASP A 310 -5.25 16.15 5.96
C ASP A 310 -4.13 16.16 4.91
N SER A 311 -4.41 16.77 3.75
CA SER A 311 -3.51 16.75 2.59
C SER A 311 -2.13 17.35 2.90
N LYS A 312 -2.09 18.41 3.75
CA LYS A 312 -0.81 19.01 4.13
C LYS A 312 0.07 18.08 4.94
N LYS A 313 -0.49 17.38 5.93
CA LYS A 313 0.28 16.42 6.72
C LYS A 313 0.65 15.17 5.91
N MET A 314 -0.19 14.75 4.97
CA MET A 314 0.16 13.66 4.05
C MET A 314 1.31 14.04 3.13
N GLU A 315 1.33 15.27 2.61
CA GLU A 315 2.45 15.79 1.82
C GLU A 315 3.74 15.85 2.66
N ASP A 316 3.67 16.39 3.88
CA ASP A 316 4.82 16.49 4.79
C ASP A 316 5.37 15.11 5.17
N ASP A 317 4.48 14.13 5.41
CA ASP A 317 4.86 12.73 5.67
C ASP A 317 5.57 12.11 4.46
N PHE A 318 5.05 12.33 3.24
CA PHE A 318 5.70 11.87 2.02
C PHE A 318 7.12 12.42 1.90
N TRP A 319 7.30 13.73 2.00
CA TRP A 319 8.61 14.36 1.83
C TRP A 319 9.62 13.97 2.91
N LYS A 320 9.16 13.78 4.14
CA LYS A 320 9.99 13.28 5.23
C LYS A 320 10.58 11.91 4.89
N HIS A 321 9.75 10.98 4.41
CA HIS A 321 10.16 9.62 4.08
C HIS A 321 10.98 9.57 2.78
N TYR A 322 10.60 10.34 1.77
CA TYR A 322 11.37 10.46 0.52
C TYR A 322 12.82 10.89 0.78
N LYS A 323 13.04 11.91 1.61
CA LYS A 323 14.39 12.35 2.00
C LYS A 323 15.20 11.22 2.66
N THR A 324 14.57 10.42 3.47
CA THR A 324 15.22 9.25 4.09
C THR A 324 15.62 8.22 3.03
N LEU A 325 14.76 7.96 2.05
CA LEU A 325 15.02 7.02 0.96
C LEU A 325 16.23 7.43 0.13
N ILE A 326 16.24 8.67 -0.34
CA ILE A 326 17.31 9.15 -1.25
C ILE A 326 18.68 9.24 -0.58
N ASN A 327 18.75 9.42 0.73
CA ASN A 327 20.02 9.40 1.46
C ASN A 327 20.72 8.04 1.40
N HIS A 328 20.02 6.97 1.01
CA HIS A 328 20.55 5.62 0.83
C HIS A 328 20.78 5.28 -0.66
N ILE A 329 20.39 6.15 -1.57
CA ILE A 329 20.65 5.99 -3.00
C ILE A 329 22.04 6.60 -3.29
N PRO A 330 23.00 5.84 -3.84
CA PRO A 330 24.29 6.40 -4.23
C PRO A 330 24.06 7.55 -5.21
N HIS A 331 24.71 8.68 -4.96
CA HIS A 331 24.86 9.72 -5.98
C HIS A 331 25.85 9.14 -7.00
N ASP A 332 25.35 8.72 -8.15
CA ASP A 332 26.18 8.21 -9.21
C ASP A 332 27.00 9.38 -9.78
N PRO A 333 28.31 9.35 -9.72
CA PRO A 333 29.14 10.35 -10.38
C PRO A 333 29.27 9.92 -11.86
N PHE A 334 28.34 10.37 -12.71
CA PHE A 334 28.60 10.45 -14.14
C PHE A 334 29.17 11.80 -14.54
#